data_05fa2703f2e4fb0d2b62919034b95d9e
#
_entry.id   05fa2703f2e4fb0d2b62919034b95d9e
#
_cell.length_a   1.000
_cell.length_b   1.000
_cell.length_c   1.000
_cell.angle_alpha   90.00
_cell.angle_beta   90.00
_cell.angle_gamma   90.00
#
_symmetry.space_group_name_H-M   'P 1'
#
loop_
_entity.id
_entity.type
_entity.pdbx_description
1 polymer ?
#
loop_
_entity_poly.entity_id
_entity_poly.type
_entity_poly.pdbx_seq_one_letter_code
_entity_poly.pdbx_strand_id
1 'polypeptide(L)'
;MGSCGSIRTCGRYTPRVSKHEPHSSKPKHLAIYTGSFDPITLGHVDVLARARTLFDEIVMAIGHNPEKAPLFTMEERADMARAAIATGEETSVAAVRVETYKGLTVDFARRVGACAIIRGLRNSTDLATESQLAITNRKIAGIETVFVVSGEEHAYTSSSLIRQMAALGASIEQLSTFVPPVVFDAIRAKQGDAAHPLGALLRDPLID
;
A
#
# COMPACT_ATOMS: atom_id res chain seq x y z
N MET A 1 51.29 19.94 -42.13
CA MET A 1 50.83 20.94 -41.14
C MET A 1 49.41 20.54 -40.80
N GLY A 2 49.19 19.75 -39.74
CA GLY A 2 47.91 19.22 -39.28
C GLY A 2 47.53 19.84 -37.96
N SER A 3 46.39 20.50 -37.96
CA SER A 3 45.83 21.18 -36.78
C SER A 3 45.22 20.13 -35.81
N CYS A 4 45.77 20.11 -34.61
CA CYS A 4 45.33 19.28 -33.50
C CYS A 4 44.05 19.88 -32.90
N GLY A 5 42.92 19.19 -33.01
CA GLY A 5 41.63 19.57 -32.41
C GLY A 5 41.64 19.39 -30.89
N SER A 6 41.33 20.44 -30.17
CA SER A 6 41.21 20.52 -28.71
C SER A 6 40.08 19.64 -28.20
N ILE A 7 40.41 18.63 -27.39
CA ILE A 7 39.44 17.83 -26.63
C ILE A 7 38.97 18.67 -25.45
N ARG A 8 37.68 19.03 -25.42
CA ARG A 8 37.03 19.66 -24.27
C ARG A 8 36.88 18.61 -23.17
N THR A 9 37.55 18.80 -22.08
CA THR A 9 37.40 18.00 -20.86
C THR A 9 36.01 18.21 -20.26
N CYS A 10 35.26 17.15 -20.18
CA CYS A 10 33.97 17.10 -19.46
C CYS A 10 34.20 17.44 -17.98
N GLY A 11 33.58 18.53 -17.52
CA GLY A 11 33.69 18.98 -16.14
C GLY A 11 33.21 17.90 -15.17
N ARG A 12 34.04 17.57 -14.19
CA ARG A 12 33.68 16.66 -13.09
C ARG A 12 32.55 17.27 -12.28
N TYR A 13 31.44 16.56 -12.23
CA TYR A 13 30.37 16.85 -11.29
C TYR A 13 30.89 16.58 -9.85
N THR A 14 31.09 17.61 -9.08
CA THR A 14 31.33 17.51 -7.64
C THR A 14 30.03 17.80 -6.92
N PRO A 15 29.44 16.82 -6.20
CA PRO A 15 28.27 17.07 -5.41
C PRO A 15 28.63 18.08 -4.29
N ARG A 16 27.89 19.17 -4.23
CA ARG A 16 28.00 20.16 -3.14
C ARG A 16 27.41 19.52 -1.88
N VAL A 17 28.26 18.96 -1.04
CA VAL A 17 27.86 18.55 0.31
C VAL A 17 27.67 19.82 1.12
N SER A 18 26.45 20.24 1.35
CA SER A 18 26.12 21.29 2.30
C SER A 18 26.44 20.79 3.72
N LYS A 19 27.29 21.50 4.43
CA LYS A 19 27.53 21.27 5.85
C LYS A 19 26.22 21.51 6.60
N HIS A 20 25.56 20.44 7.06
CA HIS A 20 24.44 20.54 7.97
C HIS A 20 24.96 20.89 9.36
N GLU A 21 24.53 22.02 9.87
CA GLU A 21 24.64 22.36 11.29
C GLU A 21 23.67 21.47 12.09
N PRO A 22 24.05 21.02 13.30
CA PRO A 22 23.18 20.16 14.10
C PRO A 22 22.08 20.99 14.75
N HIS A 23 20.94 21.15 14.09
CA HIS A 23 19.70 21.61 14.73
C HIS A 23 18.85 20.44 15.20
N SER A 24 18.50 20.52 16.48
CA SER A 24 17.59 19.70 17.26
C SER A 24 16.40 19.11 16.47
N SER A 25 16.13 17.83 16.73
CA SER A 25 15.11 16.95 16.14
C SER A 25 15.28 16.73 14.63
N LYS A 26 15.82 15.55 14.27
CA LYS A 26 15.76 15.05 12.90
C LYS A 26 14.30 15.16 12.42
N PRO A 27 14.08 15.72 11.22
CA PRO A 27 12.72 15.71 10.67
C PRO A 27 12.25 14.24 10.63
N LYS A 28 11.08 13.97 11.22
CA LYS A 28 10.51 12.64 11.20
C LYS A 28 10.30 12.22 9.74
N HIS A 29 10.80 11.05 9.37
CA HIS A 29 10.56 10.48 8.07
C HIS A 29 9.16 9.84 8.07
N LEU A 30 8.15 10.66 7.79
CA LEU A 30 6.78 10.22 7.62
C LEU A 30 6.58 9.71 6.19
N ALA A 31 6.04 8.51 6.03
CA ALA A 31 5.61 7.99 4.73
C ALA A 31 4.11 7.66 4.74
N ILE A 32 3.51 7.58 3.54
CA ILE A 32 2.18 7.01 3.39
C ILE A 32 2.28 5.65 2.72
N TYR A 33 1.59 4.64 3.27
CA TYR A 33 1.34 3.37 2.61
C TYR A 33 -0.08 3.39 2.05
N THR A 34 -0.20 3.50 0.74
CA THR A 34 -1.48 3.77 0.07
C THR A 34 -2.01 2.58 -0.71
N GLY A 35 -3.32 2.36 -0.62
CA GLY A 35 -4.04 1.32 -1.35
C GLY A 35 -5.53 1.40 -1.14
N SER A 36 -6.30 0.56 -1.85
CA SER A 36 -7.74 0.41 -1.58
C SER A 36 -8.01 -0.45 -0.35
N PHE A 37 -7.12 -1.42 -0.05
CA PHE A 37 -7.23 -2.37 1.06
C PHE A 37 -8.66 -2.95 1.20
N ASP A 38 -9.16 -3.49 0.11
CA ASP A 38 -10.54 -3.96 -0.04
C ASP A 38 -10.63 -5.47 -0.33
N PRO A 39 -10.43 -6.33 0.69
CA PRO A 39 -9.98 -6.02 2.05
C PRO A 39 -8.45 -5.95 2.21
N ILE A 40 -7.99 -5.60 3.42
CA ILE A 40 -6.59 -5.79 3.84
C ILE A 40 -6.24 -7.27 3.85
N THR A 41 -4.97 -7.61 3.47
CA THR A 41 -4.46 -8.99 3.41
C THR A 41 -3.21 -9.13 4.25
N LEU A 42 -2.78 -10.37 4.54
CA LEU A 42 -1.51 -10.63 5.23
C LEU A 42 -0.31 -10.08 4.45
N GLY A 43 -0.37 -10.07 3.12
CA GLY A 43 0.66 -9.43 2.30
C GLY A 43 0.76 -7.91 2.53
N HIS A 44 -0.37 -7.24 2.77
CA HIS A 44 -0.34 -5.82 3.13
C HIS A 44 0.26 -5.59 4.52
N VAL A 45 -0.03 -6.48 5.48
CA VAL A 45 0.53 -6.42 6.84
C VAL A 45 2.04 -6.67 6.81
N ASP A 46 2.51 -7.64 6.02
CA ASP A 46 3.93 -7.93 5.83
C ASP A 46 4.70 -6.73 5.25
N VAL A 47 4.17 -6.12 4.16
CA VAL A 47 4.76 -4.90 3.58
C VAL A 47 4.81 -3.78 4.60
N LEU A 48 3.75 -3.58 5.39
CA LEU A 48 3.71 -2.57 6.44
C LEU A 48 4.77 -2.85 7.52
N ALA A 49 4.88 -4.10 7.99
CA ALA A 49 5.86 -4.50 8.98
C ALA A 49 7.30 -4.22 8.52
N ARG A 50 7.62 -4.53 7.27
CA ARG A 50 8.92 -4.23 6.66
C ARG A 50 9.15 -2.72 6.54
N ALA A 51 8.15 -1.97 6.10
CA ALA A 51 8.23 -0.53 5.95
C ALA A 51 8.45 0.19 7.29
N ARG A 52 7.93 -0.32 8.40
CA ARG A 52 8.13 0.21 9.76
C ARG A 52 9.60 0.26 10.19
N THR A 53 10.47 -0.50 9.56
CA THR A 53 11.92 -0.46 9.83
C THR A 53 12.63 0.69 9.09
N LEU A 54 11.98 1.33 8.14
CA LEU A 54 12.56 2.33 7.24
C LEU A 54 12.14 3.77 7.57
N PHE A 55 11.01 3.94 8.25
CA PHE A 55 10.40 5.24 8.53
C PHE A 55 10.13 5.40 10.02
N ASP A 56 10.01 6.65 10.47
CA ASP A 56 9.70 6.98 11.86
C ASP A 56 8.18 6.95 12.11
N GLU A 57 7.39 7.23 11.08
CA GLU A 57 5.93 7.23 11.12
C GLU A 57 5.36 6.81 9.76
N ILE A 58 4.28 6.02 9.77
CA ILE A 58 3.58 5.62 8.55
C ILE A 58 2.08 5.93 8.69
N VAL A 59 1.53 6.59 7.68
CA VAL A 59 0.07 6.69 7.51
C VAL A 59 -0.37 5.61 6.54
N MET A 60 -1.11 4.62 7.04
CA MET A 60 -1.81 3.68 6.16
C MET A 60 -3.02 4.41 5.58
N ALA A 61 -2.91 4.78 4.30
CA ALA A 61 -3.84 5.66 3.60
C ALA A 61 -4.79 4.86 2.71
N ILE A 62 -6.06 4.79 3.13
CA ILE A 62 -7.09 4.04 2.41
C ILE A 62 -7.75 4.96 1.39
N GLY A 63 -7.48 4.71 0.10
CA GLY A 63 -8.01 5.49 -1.01
C GLY A 63 -9.26 4.88 -1.64
N HIS A 64 -10.04 5.74 -2.27
CA HIS A 64 -11.12 5.32 -3.16
C HIS A 64 -10.56 5.01 -4.55
N ASN A 65 -10.87 3.82 -5.10
CA ASN A 65 -10.62 3.52 -6.50
C ASN A 65 -11.95 3.63 -7.28
N PRO A 66 -12.11 4.65 -8.14
CA PRO A 66 -13.37 4.87 -8.86
C PRO A 66 -13.67 3.81 -9.93
N GLU A 67 -12.66 3.04 -10.36
CA GLU A 67 -12.82 2.01 -11.39
C GLU A 67 -13.39 0.68 -10.88
N LYS A 68 -13.47 0.52 -9.55
CA LYS A 68 -13.89 -0.75 -8.94
C LYS A 68 -15.04 -0.53 -7.98
N ALA A 69 -16.10 -1.36 -8.11
CA ALA A 69 -17.10 -1.47 -7.07
C ALA A 69 -16.43 -2.04 -5.80
N PRO A 70 -16.49 -1.33 -4.66
CA PRO A 70 -15.88 -1.79 -3.43
C PRO A 70 -16.72 -2.90 -2.79
N LEU A 71 -16.05 -3.88 -2.18
CA LEU A 71 -16.70 -4.89 -1.34
C LEU A 71 -17.08 -4.31 0.03
N PHE A 72 -16.21 -3.46 0.57
CA PHE A 72 -16.35 -2.83 1.87
C PHE A 72 -16.36 -1.31 1.75
N THR A 73 -17.15 -0.64 2.58
CA THR A 73 -17.09 0.83 2.70
C THR A 73 -15.70 1.30 3.13
N MET A 74 -15.41 2.58 2.98
CA MET A 74 -14.11 3.13 3.39
C MET A 74 -13.90 2.99 4.92
N GLU A 75 -14.95 3.15 5.70
CA GLU A 75 -14.95 3.00 7.15
C GLU A 75 -14.68 1.54 7.54
N GLU A 76 -15.39 0.56 6.96
CA GLU A 76 -15.15 -0.86 7.22
C GLU A 76 -13.71 -1.25 6.90
N ARG A 77 -13.15 -0.74 5.80
CA ARG A 77 -11.75 -1.01 5.42
C ARG A 77 -10.76 -0.39 6.42
N ALA A 78 -11.06 0.82 6.91
CA ALA A 78 -10.24 1.47 7.91
C ALA A 78 -10.28 0.73 9.26
N ASP A 79 -11.45 0.25 9.67
CA ASP A 79 -11.60 -0.50 10.91
C ASP A 79 -10.89 -1.86 10.84
N MET A 80 -11.02 -2.58 9.73
CA MET A 80 -10.26 -3.82 9.50
C MET A 80 -8.75 -3.56 9.51
N ALA A 81 -8.28 -2.47 8.91
CA ALA A 81 -6.88 -2.11 8.91
C ALA A 81 -6.37 -1.78 10.32
N ARG A 82 -7.12 -1.00 11.11
CA ARG A 82 -6.77 -0.71 12.51
C ARG A 82 -6.69 -1.97 13.34
N ALA A 83 -7.68 -2.87 13.23
CA ALA A 83 -7.69 -4.13 13.95
C ALA A 83 -6.53 -5.05 13.53
N ALA A 84 -6.24 -5.16 12.23
CA ALA A 84 -5.14 -5.97 11.73
C ALA A 84 -3.76 -5.48 12.21
N ILE A 85 -3.58 -4.17 12.35
CA ILE A 85 -2.33 -3.57 12.84
C ILE A 85 -2.20 -3.75 14.35
N ALA A 86 -3.29 -3.66 15.10
CA ALA A 86 -3.29 -3.81 16.56
C ALA A 86 -2.93 -5.23 17.03
N THR A 87 -3.14 -6.26 16.21
CA THR A 87 -2.79 -7.66 16.51
C THR A 87 -1.32 -8.00 16.24
N GLY A 88 -0.60 -7.11 15.54
CA GLY A 88 0.83 -7.27 15.30
C GLY A 88 1.61 -6.98 16.58
N GLU A 89 2.57 -7.85 16.94
CA GLU A 89 3.47 -7.62 18.07
C GLU A 89 4.09 -6.21 17.98
N GLU A 90 4.12 -5.52 19.12
CA GLU A 90 4.81 -4.24 19.30
C GLU A 90 6.32 -4.39 19.07
N THR A 91 6.75 -4.55 17.87
CA THR A 91 8.15 -4.27 17.53
C THR A 91 8.26 -2.78 17.23
N SER A 92 8.75 -2.10 18.19
CA SER A 92 8.96 -0.69 18.45
C SER A 92 9.69 0.09 17.35
N VAL A 93 9.18 0.24 16.15
CA VAL A 93 9.97 1.04 15.20
C VAL A 93 9.18 2.25 14.69
N ALA A 94 8.14 2.10 13.94
CA ALA A 94 7.35 3.23 13.45
C ALA A 94 5.95 3.26 14.03
N ALA A 95 5.48 4.45 14.42
CA ALA A 95 4.06 4.65 14.71
C ALA A 95 3.25 4.50 13.42
N VAL A 96 2.13 3.77 13.49
CA VAL A 96 1.22 3.62 12.35
C VAL A 96 -0.14 4.17 12.71
N ARG A 97 -0.68 5.04 11.85
CA ARG A 97 -2.08 5.47 11.94
C ARG A 97 -2.80 5.19 10.63
N VAL A 98 -4.11 4.98 10.70
CA VAL A 98 -4.96 4.68 9.54
C VAL A 98 -5.82 5.90 9.25
N GLU A 99 -5.75 6.37 8.01
CA GLU A 99 -6.58 7.47 7.51
C GLU A 99 -7.25 7.09 6.19
N THR A 100 -8.42 7.64 5.96
CA THR A 100 -9.12 7.56 4.67
C THR A 100 -8.91 8.85 3.88
N TYR A 101 -8.85 8.75 2.54
CA TYR A 101 -8.76 9.94 1.71
C TYR A 101 -9.52 9.78 0.39
N LYS A 102 -9.90 10.92 -0.16
CA LYS A 102 -10.48 11.06 -1.50
C LYS A 102 -9.58 11.94 -2.33
N GLY A 103 -9.61 11.77 -3.66
CA GLY A 103 -8.79 12.55 -4.58
C GLY A 103 -7.42 11.93 -4.84
N LEU A 104 -6.46 12.75 -5.27
CA LEU A 104 -5.14 12.27 -5.67
C LEU A 104 -4.30 11.87 -4.46
N THR A 105 -3.61 10.74 -4.58
CA THR A 105 -2.67 10.25 -3.56
C THR A 105 -1.59 11.28 -3.22
N VAL A 106 -1.10 12.00 -4.22
CA VAL A 106 -0.05 13.00 -4.02
C VAL A 106 -0.53 14.22 -3.23
N ASP A 107 -1.79 14.62 -3.36
CA ASP A 107 -2.36 15.72 -2.59
C ASP A 107 -2.55 15.31 -1.12
N PHE A 108 -2.96 14.06 -0.91
CA PHE A 108 -3.01 13.49 0.44
C PHE A 108 -1.60 13.44 1.06
N ALA A 109 -0.60 12.95 0.33
CA ALA A 109 0.77 12.87 0.79
C ALA A 109 1.33 14.23 1.22
N ARG A 110 1.11 15.26 0.39
CA ARG A 110 1.49 16.64 0.72
C ARG A 110 0.77 17.18 1.95
N ARG A 111 -0.52 16.91 2.08
CA ARG A 111 -1.34 17.36 3.22
C ARG A 111 -0.83 16.82 4.55
N VAL A 112 -0.39 15.56 4.58
CA VAL A 112 0.14 14.94 5.81
C VAL A 112 1.63 15.16 6.00
N GLY A 113 2.31 15.79 5.04
CA GLY A 113 3.75 16.05 5.11
C GLY A 113 4.61 14.80 4.86
N ALA A 114 4.10 13.85 4.07
CA ALA A 114 4.85 12.64 3.77
C ALA A 114 6.05 12.92 2.85
N CYS A 115 7.21 12.34 3.18
CA CYS A 115 8.41 12.40 2.37
C CYS A 115 8.44 11.33 1.26
N ALA A 116 7.64 10.27 1.40
CA ALA A 116 7.60 9.17 0.44
C ALA A 116 6.22 8.48 0.40
N ILE A 117 5.95 7.81 -0.73
CA ILE A 117 4.82 6.90 -0.91
C ILE A 117 5.37 5.47 -0.90
N ILE A 118 4.82 4.61 -0.04
CA ILE A 118 5.17 3.19 0.03
C ILE A 118 4.24 2.41 -0.89
N ARG A 119 4.82 1.50 -1.69
CA ARG A 119 4.06 0.55 -2.50
C ARG A 119 4.63 -0.85 -2.32
N GLY A 120 3.75 -1.83 -2.09
CA GLY A 120 4.12 -3.24 -2.02
C GLY A 120 4.28 -3.84 -3.42
N LEU A 121 5.31 -4.64 -3.61
CA LEU A 121 5.53 -5.44 -4.81
C LEU A 121 5.49 -6.92 -4.47
N ARG A 122 4.76 -7.70 -5.26
CA ARG A 122 4.66 -9.16 -5.13
C ARG A 122 5.41 -9.88 -6.24
N ASN A 123 5.45 -9.28 -7.43
CA ASN A 123 6.03 -9.85 -8.63
C ASN A 123 6.45 -8.77 -9.64
N SER A 124 7.04 -9.20 -10.75
CA SER A 124 7.52 -8.31 -11.81
C SER A 124 6.39 -7.56 -12.54
N THR A 125 5.19 -8.12 -12.58
CA THR A 125 4.03 -7.47 -13.21
C THR A 125 3.58 -6.26 -12.39
N ASP A 126 3.57 -6.38 -11.07
CA ASP A 126 3.30 -5.25 -10.17
C ASP A 126 4.30 -4.12 -10.42
N LEU A 127 5.61 -4.46 -10.56
CA LEU A 127 6.67 -3.48 -10.75
C LEU A 127 6.44 -2.58 -11.97
N ALA A 128 5.99 -3.13 -13.08
CA ALA A 128 5.75 -2.36 -14.31
C ALA A 128 4.68 -1.28 -14.09
N THR A 129 3.55 -1.66 -13.49
CA THR A 129 2.43 -0.75 -13.22
C THR A 129 2.80 0.28 -12.15
N GLU A 130 3.41 -0.17 -11.06
CA GLU A 130 3.78 0.69 -9.94
C GLU A 130 4.89 1.69 -10.32
N SER A 131 5.80 1.31 -11.23
CA SER A 131 6.83 2.22 -11.75
C SER A 131 6.24 3.38 -12.54
N GLN A 132 5.19 3.14 -13.34
CA GLN A 132 4.49 4.21 -14.06
C GLN A 132 3.84 5.21 -13.08
N LEU A 133 3.20 4.70 -12.04
CA LEU A 133 2.60 5.53 -10.99
C LEU A 133 3.68 6.32 -10.24
N ALA A 134 4.81 5.69 -9.90
CA ALA A 134 5.93 6.34 -9.22
C ALA A 134 6.51 7.51 -10.02
N ILE A 135 6.73 7.32 -11.32
CA ILE A 135 7.21 8.37 -12.23
C ILE A 135 6.19 9.52 -12.31
N THR A 136 4.91 9.17 -12.39
CA THR A 136 3.83 10.16 -12.43
C THR A 136 3.76 10.97 -11.13
N ASN A 137 3.79 10.31 -9.97
CA ASN A 137 3.76 10.95 -8.67
C ASN A 137 4.94 11.92 -8.47
N ARG A 138 6.14 11.49 -8.86
CA ARG A 138 7.33 12.34 -8.82
C ARG A 138 7.18 13.54 -9.74
N LYS A 139 6.70 13.34 -10.97
CA LYS A 139 6.52 14.43 -11.95
C LYS A 139 5.49 15.47 -11.51
N ILE A 140 4.38 15.04 -10.90
CA ILE A 140 3.28 15.93 -10.48
C ILE A 140 3.59 16.61 -9.14
N ALA A 141 4.22 15.89 -8.22
CA ALA A 141 4.29 16.31 -6.83
C ALA A 141 5.71 16.40 -6.26
N GLY A 142 6.72 15.87 -6.94
CA GLY A 142 8.08 15.78 -6.41
C GLY A 142 8.21 14.76 -5.28
N ILE A 143 7.24 13.84 -5.12
CA ILE A 143 7.24 12.83 -4.05
C ILE A 143 7.76 11.51 -4.62
N GLU A 144 8.77 10.93 -3.95
CA GLU A 144 9.34 9.64 -4.33
C GLU A 144 8.48 8.47 -3.86
N THR A 145 8.60 7.35 -4.57
CA THR A 145 7.93 6.10 -4.20
C THR A 145 8.99 5.08 -3.77
N VAL A 146 8.76 4.46 -2.63
CA VAL A 146 9.58 3.38 -2.09
C VAL A 146 8.85 2.06 -2.32
N PHE A 147 9.48 1.14 -3.02
CA PHE A 147 8.97 -0.19 -3.24
C PHE A 147 9.46 -1.14 -2.15
N VAL A 148 8.52 -1.86 -1.53
CA VAL A 148 8.79 -2.89 -0.53
C VAL A 148 8.31 -4.22 -1.09
N VAL A 149 9.23 -5.18 -1.24
CA VAL A 149 8.89 -6.52 -1.72
C VAL A 149 8.28 -7.32 -0.59
N SER A 150 7.09 -7.90 -0.83
CA SER A 150 6.44 -8.80 0.13
C SER A 150 7.19 -10.13 0.27
N GLY A 151 7.00 -10.81 1.41
CA GLY A 151 7.51 -12.16 1.59
C GLY A 151 6.98 -13.14 0.54
N GLU A 152 7.74 -14.20 0.26
CA GLU A 152 7.40 -15.21 -0.76
C GLU A 152 6.04 -15.86 -0.50
N GLU A 153 5.71 -16.07 0.77
CA GLU A 153 4.43 -16.65 1.22
C GLU A 153 3.20 -15.79 0.84
N HIS A 154 3.41 -14.50 0.54
CA HIS A 154 2.36 -13.55 0.17
C HIS A 154 2.38 -13.15 -1.30
N ALA A 155 3.29 -13.71 -2.10
CA ALA A 155 3.50 -13.33 -3.51
C ALA A 155 2.24 -13.51 -4.38
N TYR A 156 1.37 -14.45 -4.01
CA TYR A 156 0.13 -14.76 -4.74
C TYR A 156 -1.12 -14.15 -4.11
N THR A 157 -0.98 -13.45 -2.99
CA THR A 157 -2.12 -12.87 -2.28
C THR A 157 -2.51 -11.52 -2.86
N SER A 158 -3.79 -11.34 -3.19
CA SER A 158 -4.34 -10.03 -3.59
C SER A 158 -5.75 -9.84 -3.07
N SER A 159 -6.14 -8.58 -2.81
CA SER A 159 -7.53 -8.27 -2.44
C SER A 159 -8.53 -8.72 -3.51
N SER A 160 -8.15 -8.68 -4.79
CA SER A 160 -9.00 -9.14 -5.89
C SER A 160 -9.25 -10.64 -5.82
N LEU A 161 -8.22 -11.43 -5.53
CA LEU A 161 -8.36 -12.88 -5.31
C LEU A 161 -9.27 -13.16 -4.12
N ILE A 162 -9.08 -12.46 -3.01
CA ILE A 162 -9.93 -12.63 -1.81
C ILE A 162 -11.40 -12.32 -2.10
N ARG A 163 -11.67 -11.23 -2.84
CA ARG A 163 -13.04 -10.91 -3.26
C ARG A 163 -13.65 -12.02 -4.15
N GLN A 164 -12.87 -12.55 -5.07
CA GLN A 164 -13.32 -13.66 -5.93
C GLN A 164 -13.60 -14.92 -5.11
N MET A 165 -12.70 -15.31 -4.20
CA MET A 165 -12.90 -16.46 -3.32
C MET A 165 -14.15 -16.27 -2.44
N ALA A 166 -14.33 -15.08 -1.85
CA ALA A 166 -15.51 -14.76 -1.06
C ALA A 166 -16.80 -14.83 -1.86
N ALA A 167 -16.81 -14.38 -3.12
CA ALA A 167 -17.96 -14.45 -4.02
C ALA A 167 -18.31 -15.89 -4.44
N LEU A 168 -17.31 -16.78 -4.44
CA LEU A 168 -17.48 -18.21 -4.73
C LEU A 168 -17.74 -19.06 -3.47
N GLY A 169 -17.99 -18.42 -2.31
CA GLY A 169 -18.34 -19.12 -1.09
C GLY A 169 -17.16 -19.79 -0.35
N ALA A 170 -15.95 -19.31 -0.56
CA ALA A 170 -14.79 -19.86 0.14
C ALA A 170 -15.00 -19.90 1.66
N SER A 171 -14.59 -21.02 2.28
CA SER A 171 -14.66 -21.20 3.72
C SER A 171 -13.63 -20.36 4.46
N ILE A 172 -13.80 -20.24 5.79
CA ILE A 172 -12.84 -19.52 6.66
C ILE A 172 -11.45 -20.16 6.57
N GLU A 173 -11.37 -21.47 6.57
CA GLU A 173 -10.13 -22.23 6.51
C GLU A 173 -9.37 -21.92 5.22
N GLN A 174 -10.08 -21.77 4.11
CA GLN A 174 -9.50 -21.39 2.81
C GLN A 174 -8.99 -19.96 2.78
N LEU A 175 -9.65 -19.03 3.49
CA LEU A 175 -9.27 -17.62 3.53
C LEU A 175 -8.19 -17.32 4.59
N SER A 176 -8.08 -18.16 5.63
CA SER A 176 -7.23 -17.90 6.81
C SER A 176 -5.74 -17.71 6.49
N THR A 177 -5.27 -18.34 5.42
CA THR A 177 -3.87 -18.20 4.95
C THR A 177 -3.57 -16.85 4.29
N PHE A 178 -4.60 -16.07 3.96
CA PHE A 178 -4.43 -14.87 3.12
C PHE A 178 -4.80 -13.56 3.82
N VAL A 179 -5.69 -13.62 4.82
CA VAL A 179 -6.23 -12.42 5.45
C VAL A 179 -6.21 -12.48 6.97
N PRO A 180 -6.12 -11.32 7.66
CA PRO A 180 -6.25 -11.26 9.11
C PRO A 180 -7.62 -11.76 9.59
N PRO A 181 -7.72 -12.26 10.85
CA PRO A 181 -8.98 -12.79 11.40
C PRO A 181 -10.16 -11.83 11.30
N VAL A 182 -9.98 -10.53 11.55
CA VAL A 182 -11.02 -9.50 11.45
C VAL A 182 -11.68 -9.46 10.06
N VAL A 183 -10.96 -9.83 9.01
CA VAL A 183 -11.47 -9.83 7.64
C VAL A 183 -12.43 -11.00 7.42
N PHE A 184 -12.22 -12.16 8.09
CA PHE A 184 -13.17 -13.28 7.99
C PHE A 184 -14.54 -12.91 8.50
N ASP A 185 -14.60 -12.31 9.68
CA ASP A 185 -15.85 -11.92 10.30
C ASP A 185 -16.61 -10.93 9.42
N ALA A 186 -15.87 -9.98 8.81
CA ALA A 186 -16.43 -9.02 7.87
C ALA A 186 -16.95 -9.68 6.58
N ILE A 187 -16.20 -10.63 5.98
CA ILE A 187 -16.64 -11.38 4.80
C ILE A 187 -17.88 -12.22 5.14
N ARG A 188 -17.85 -12.96 6.25
CA ARG A 188 -18.97 -13.79 6.70
C ARG A 188 -20.25 -12.97 6.89
N ALA A 189 -20.14 -11.78 7.51
CA ALA A 189 -21.27 -10.88 7.67
C ALA A 189 -21.88 -10.47 6.33
N LYS A 190 -21.03 -10.13 5.33
CA LYS A 190 -21.48 -9.79 3.98
C LYS A 190 -22.09 -10.97 3.22
N GLN A 191 -21.55 -12.18 3.39
CA GLN A 191 -22.13 -13.41 2.81
C GLN A 191 -23.48 -13.75 3.43
N GLY A 192 -23.66 -13.50 4.72
CA GLY A 192 -24.92 -13.71 5.43
C GLY A 192 -26.02 -12.71 5.09
N ASP A 193 -25.67 -11.52 4.61
CA ASP A 193 -26.61 -10.46 4.25
C ASP A 193 -27.17 -10.68 2.84
N ALA A 194 -28.46 -11.03 2.76
CA ALA A 194 -29.15 -11.26 1.48
C ALA A 194 -29.24 -10.01 0.59
N ALA A 195 -29.16 -8.81 1.18
CA ALA A 195 -29.19 -7.57 0.43
C ALA A 195 -27.80 -7.17 -0.11
N HIS A 196 -26.74 -7.80 0.39
CA HIS A 196 -25.39 -7.57 -0.09
C HIS A 196 -25.09 -8.42 -1.35
N PRO A 197 -24.33 -7.88 -2.35
CA PRO A 197 -24.00 -8.63 -3.56
C PRO A 197 -23.38 -10.01 -3.31
N LEU A 198 -22.52 -10.17 -2.31
CA LEU A 198 -21.96 -11.49 -1.95
C LEU A 198 -23.03 -12.47 -1.48
N GLY A 199 -23.94 -12.04 -0.60
CA GLY A 199 -25.01 -12.89 -0.10
C GLY A 199 -26.04 -13.22 -1.18
N ALA A 200 -26.25 -12.32 -2.13
CA ALA A 200 -27.12 -12.56 -3.29
C ALA A 200 -26.50 -13.61 -4.24
N LEU A 201 -25.20 -13.49 -4.56
CA LEU A 201 -24.47 -14.44 -5.42
C LEU A 201 -24.49 -15.86 -4.84
N LEU A 202 -24.25 -16.04 -3.56
CA LEU A 202 -24.23 -17.36 -2.90
C LEU A 202 -25.59 -18.06 -2.83
N ARG A 203 -26.66 -17.37 -3.16
CA ARG A 203 -28.04 -17.92 -3.21
C ARG A 203 -28.56 -18.09 -4.64
N ASP A 204 -27.74 -17.72 -5.62
CA ASP A 204 -28.08 -17.92 -7.03
C ASP A 204 -28.04 -19.42 -7.36
N PRO A 205 -29.16 -20.08 -7.72
CA PRO A 205 -29.21 -21.52 -8.03
C PRO A 205 -28.41 -21.91 -9.29
N LEU A 206 -27.79 -20.95 -9.98
CA LEU A 206 -26.93 -21.20 -11.14
C LEU A 206 -25.43 -21.36 -10.75
N ILE A 207 -25.09 -21.25 -9.45
CA ILE A 207 -23.70 -21.37 -8.94
C ILE A 207 -23.46 -22.73 -8.26
N ASP A 208 -24.49 -23.56 -8.06
CA ASP A 208 -24.42 -24.97 -7.59
C ASP A 208 -24.00 -25.95 -8.69
#